data_925b847a8683641159cd5623feb53e8e
#
_entry.id   925b847a8683641159cd5623feb53e8e
#
_cell.length_a   1.000
_cell.length_b   1.000
_cell.length_c   1.000
_cell.angle_alpha   90.00
_cell.angle_beta   90.00
_cell.angle_gamma   90.00
#
_symmetry.space_group_name_H-M   'P 1'
#
loop_
_entity.id
_entity.type
_entity.pdbx_description
1 polymer ?
#
loop_
_entity_poly.entity_id
_entity_poly.type
_entity_poly.pdbx_seq_one_letter_code
_entity_poly.pdbx_strand_id
1 'polypeptide(L)'
;MNGLKIVFLDLDGVLNTLRWRQKMGKKAIADEYGYSFDPDSVANLARIVNQPNVDIVISSSWKCMGLDYLEKMWNDRQLPGNVVDITPSETNRDVIRNASPADIQWITSKGYEIQMWLHHNKNIESYAILDDENFILSCQQDHFVQIDPIVGITNEDVMRVNLILQQC
;
A
#
# COMPACT_ATOMS: atom_id res chain seq x y z
N MET A 1 14.16 17.86 -13.29
CA MET A 1 12.89 17.15 -13.51
C MET A 1 12.60 16.43 -12.21
N ASN A 2 11.50 16.71 -11.52
CA ASN A 2 11.14 15.98 -10.30
C ASN A 2 10.76 14.56 -10.71
N GLY A 3 11.45 13.57 -10.16
CA GLY A 3 11.19 12.16 -10.45
C GLY A 3 9.84 11.69 -9.86
N LEU A 4 9.43 10.50 -10.25
CA LEU A 4 8.20 9.86 -9.77
C LEU A 4 8.42 9.33 -8.35
N LYS A 5 7.45 9.56 -7.47
CA LYS A 5 7.42 9.08 -6.09
C LYS A 5 6.30 8.07 -5.94
N ILE A 6 6.54 6.99 -5.22
CA ILE A 6 5.57 5.90 -5.09
C ILE A 6 5.19 5.68 -3.63
N VAL A 7 3.90 5.52 -3.40
CA VAL A 7 3.35 5.00 -2.15
C VAL A 7 2.86 3.57 -2.39
N PHE A 8 3.56 2.59 -1.84
CA PHE A 8 3.06 1.22 -1.75
C PHE A 8 2.05 1.16 -0.62
N LEU A 9 0.80 0.85 -0.94
CA LEU A 9 -0.33 1.00 -0.03
C LEU A 9 -1.03 -0.33 0.21
N ASP A 10 -1.09 -0.77 1.47
CA ASP A 10 -2.06 -1.77 1.89
C ASP A 10 -3.42 -1.11 2.17
N LEU A 11 -4.48 -1.88 2.14
CA LEU A 11 -5.85 -1.41 2.32
C LEU A 11 -6.45 -1.85 3.66
N ASP A 12 -6.37 -3.14 3.98
CA ASP A 12 -6.85 -3.66 5.25
C ASP A 12 -5.91 -3.26 6.40
N GLY A 13 -6.45 -2.77 7.50
CA GLY A 13 -5.63 -2.21 8.59
C GLY A 13 -5.10 -0.79 8.33
N VAL A 14 -5.05 -0.33 7.07
CA VAL A 14 -4.55 1.00 6.70
C VAL A 14 -5.69 1.98 6.40
N LEU A 15 -6.56 1.66 5.46
CA LEU A 15 -7.76 2.43 5.15
C LEU A 15 -9.03 1.81 5.74
N ASN A 16 -9.06 0.49 5.84
CA ASN A 16 -10.15 -0.29 6.39
C ASN A 16 -9.83 -0.64 7.85
N THR A 17 -10.08 0.29 8.78
CA THR A 17 -9.64 0.20 10.18
C THR A 17 -10.60 -0.58 11.07
N LEU A 18 -10.07 -1.20 12.13
CA LEU A 18 -10.89 -1.91 13.11
C LEU A 18 -11.85 -0.97 13.85
N ARG A 19 -11.40 0.24 14.21
CA ARG A 19 -12.23 1.26 14.86
C ARG A 19 -13.41 1.67 13.99
N TRP A 20 -13.19 1.88 12.70
CA TRP A 20 -14.25 2.24 11.76
C TRP A 20 -15.26 1.11 11.59
N ARG A 21 -14.79 -0.13 11.41
CA ARG A 21 -15.66 -1.32 11.32
C ARG A 21 -16.52 -1.48 12.57
N GLN A 22 -15.97 -1.29 13.77
CA GLN A 22 -16.70 -1.37 15.03
C GLN A 22 -17.75 -0.25 15.15
N LYS A 23 -17.37 0.99 14.80
CA LYS A 23 -18.26 2.16 14.84
C LYS A 23 -19.47 2.00 13.90
N MET A 24 -19.24 1.52 12.69
CA MET A 24 -20.26 1.40 11.66
C MET A 24 -21.08 0.11 11.76
N GLY A 25 -20.53 -0.95 12.35
CA GLY A 25 -21.19 -2.25 12.43
C GLY A 25 -21.60 -2.76 11.04
N LYS A 26 -22.87 -3.18 10.89
CA LYS A 26 -23.40 -3.64 9.59
C LYS A 26 -23.43 -2.56 8.50
N LYS A 27 -23.41 -1.28 8.88
CA LYS A 27 -23.35 -0.14 7.93
C LYS A 27 -21.95 0.06 7.34
N ALA A 28 -20.94 -0.66 7.83
CA ALA A 28 -19.60 -0.61 7.25
C ALA A 28 -19.54 -1.18 5.82
N ILE A 29 -20.49 -2.04 5.44
CA ILE A 29 -20.64 -2.50 4.04
C ILE A 29 -21.37 -1.38 3.28
N ALA A 30 -20.60 -0.62 2.50
CA ALA A 30 -21.10 0.61 1.87
C ALA A 30 -21.60 0.39 0.44
N ASP A 31 -20.98 -0.53 -0.30
CA ASP A 31 -21.17 -0.70 -1.74
C ASP A 31 -20.82 -2.12 -2.21
N GLU A 32 -20.77 -2.32 -3.54
CA GLU A 32 -20.41 -3.58 -4.17
C GLU A 32 -18.97 -4.04 -3.89
N TYR A 33 -18.09 -3.13 -3.43
CA TYR A 33 -16.69 -3.39 -3.09
C TYR A 33 -16.50 -3.84 -1.63
N GLY A 34 -17.57 -3.87 -0.83
CA GLY A 34 -17.57 -4.34 0.55
C GLY A 34 -17.43 -3.22 1.59
N TYR A 35 -16.50 -3.38 2.54
CA TYR A 35 -16.34 -2.42 3.63
C TYR A 35 -15.90 -1.04 3.15
N SER A 36 -16.57 0.00 3.65
CA SER A 36 -16.13 1.39 3.45
C SER A 36 -14.83 1.66 4.19
N PHE A 37 -14.01 2.51 3.60
CA PHE A 37 -12.78 2.96 4.24
C PHE A 37 -13.06 4.00 5.34
N ASP A 38 -12.16 4.07 6.32
CA ASP A 38 -12.21 5.05 7.40
C ASP A 38 -11.97 6.46 6.84
N PRO A 39 -12.94 7.39 6.96
CA PRO A 39 -12.81 8.72 6.40
C PRO A 39 -11.60 9.50 6.94
N ASP A 40 -11.22 9.29 8.21
CA ASP A 40 -10.07 9.95 8.82
C ASP A 40 -8.77 9.45 8.17
N SER A 41 -8.67 8.14 7.94
CA SER A 41 -7.52 7.53 7.27
C SER A 41 -7.43 7.97 5.80
N VAL A 42 -8.56 8.03 5.08
CA VAL A 42 -8.63 8.52 3.70
C VAL A 42 -8.23 10.00 3.61
N ALA A 43 -8.68 10.84 4.56
CA ALA A 43 -8.29 12.25 4.59
C ALA A 43 -6.78 12.43 4.84
N ASN A 44 -6.17 11.58 5.68
CA ASN A 44 -4.74 11.59 5.89
C ASN A 44 -3.97 11.06 4.67
N LEU A 45 -4.47 10.03 4.00
CA LEU A 45 -3.90 9.58 2.71
C LEU A 45 -3.87 10.71 1.68
N ALA A 46 -4.95 11.50 1.58
CA ALA A 46 -5.01 12.64 0.66
C ALA A 46 -3.86 13.64 0.85
N ARG A 47 -3.43 13.87 2.07
CA ARG A 47 -2.31 14.76 2.41
C ARG A 47 -0.94 14.21 1.99
N ILE A 48 -0.86 12.92 1.72
CA ILE A 48 0.33 12.26 1.19
C ILE A 48 0.30 12.30 -0.34
N VAL A 49 -0.79 11.81 -0.94
CA VAL A 49 -0.83 11.48 -2.37
C VAL A 49 -1.29 12.62 -3.28
N ASN A 50 -1.85 13.69 -2.73
CA ASN A 50 -2.19 14.89 -3.52
C ASN A 50 -1.00 15.82 -3.76
N GLN A 51 0.22 15.38 -3.44
CA GLN A 51 1.45 16.09 -3.75
C GLN A 51 1.86 15.81 -5.21
N PRO A 52 2.61 16.74 -5.86
CA PRO A 52 3.07 16.53 -7.22
C PRO A 52 3.94 15.28 -7.36
N ASN A 53 3.70 14.52 -8.41
CA ASN A 53 4.46 13.32 -8.79
C ASN A 53 4.42 12.16 -7.76
N VAL A 54 3.37 12.08 -6.95
CA VAL A 54 3.14 10.96 -6.04
C VAL A 54 2.02 10.10 -6.59
N ASP A 55 2.34 8.85 -6.93
CA ASP A 55 1.40 7.83 -7.38
C ASP A 55 1.32 6.67 -6.38
N ILE A 56 0.24 5.91 -6.47
CA ILE A 56 -0.05 4.77 -5.59
C ILE A 56 0.15 3.47 -6.35
N VAL A 57 0.85 2.53 -5.72
CA VAL A 57 0.89 1.12 -6.12
C VAL A 57 0.25 0.29 -5.01
N ILE A 58 -0.81 -0.44 -5.32
CA ILE A 58 -1.50 -1.26 -4.32
C ILE A 58 -0.67 -2.50 -3.99
N SER A 59 -0.31 -2.62 -2.72
CA SER A 59 0.42 -3.75 -2.13
C SER A 59 -0.45 -4.44 -1.07
N SER A 60 -1.63 -4.88 -1.48
CA SER A 60 -2.66 -5.47 -0.63
C SER A 60 -3.11 -6.83 -1.18
N SER A 61 -3.69 -7.66 -0.33
CA SER A 61 -4.37 -8.89 -0.78
C SER A 61 -5.49 -8.61 -1.80
N TRP A 62 -6.05 -7.41 -1.80
CA TRP A 62 -7.06 -6.97 -2.77
C TRP A 62 -6.56 -6.94 -4.21
N LYS A 63 -5.25 -6.93 -4.46
CA LYS A 63 -4.68 -7.00 -5.81
C LYS A 63 -5.09 -8.26 -6.59
N CYS A 64 -5.55 -9.32 -5.90
CA CYS A 64 -6.09 -10.51 -6.56
C CYS A 64 -7.33 -10.22 -7.44
N MET A 65 -8.00 -9.08 -7.23
CA MET A 65 -9.11 -8.62 -8.05
C MET A 65 -8.67 -7.99 -9.38
N GLY A 66 -7.39 -7.67 -9.52
CA GLY A 66 -6.80 -7.01 -10.68
C GLY A 66 -6.82 -5.49 -10.63
N LEU A 67 -5.92 -4.87 -11.41
CA LEU A 67 -5.74 -3.41 -11.45
C LEU A 67 -7.02 -2.70 -11.88
N ASP A 68 -7.65 -3.12 -12.97
CA ASP A 68 -8.87 -2.48 -13.52
C ASP A 68 -10.00 -2.41 -12.49
N TYR A 69 -10.16 -3.48 -11.68
CA TYR A 69 -11.14 -3.51 -10.60
C TYR A 69 -10.80 -2.50 -9.49
N LEU A 70 -9.54 -2.42 -9.11
CA LEU A 70 -9.09 -1.51 -8.05
C LEU A 70 -9.15 -0.06 -8.50
N GLU A 71 -8.79 0.26 -9.75
CA GLU A 71 -8.95 1.60 -10.32
C GLU A 71 -10.43 2.00 -10.39
N LYS A 72 -11.31 1.09 -10.81
CA LYS A 72 -12.74 1.35 -10.82
C LYS A 72 -13.26 1.63 -9.41
N MET A 73 -12.95 0.79 -8.43
CA MET A 73 -13.31 0.97 -7.03
C MET A 73 -12.79 2.32 -6.49
N TRP A 74 -11.54 2.67 -6.80
CA TRP A 74 -10.91 3.92 -6.38
C TRP A 74 -11.67 5.14 -6.89
N ASN A 75 -12.02 5.13 -8.17
CA ASN A 75 -12.77 6.20 -8.82
C ASN A 75 -14.22 6.27 -8.32
N ASP A 76 -14.93 5.14 -8.21
CA ASP A 76 -16.32 5.10 -7.74
C ASP A 76 -16.44 5.62 -6.30
N ARG A 77 -15.45 5.33 -5.46
CA ARG A 77 -15.36 5.84 -4.08
C ARG A 77 -14.77 7.23 -3.97
N GLN A 78 -14.35 7.85 -5.08
CA GLN A 78 -13.72 9.17 -5.13
C GLN A 78 -12.52 9.29 -4.17
N LEU A 79 -11.69 8.26 -4.14
CA LEU A 79 -10.52 8.21 -3.27
C LEU A 79 -9.40 9.11 -3.80
N PRO A 80 -8.53 9.64 -2.91
CA PRO A 80 -7.48 10.57 -3.30
C PRO A 80 -6.30 9.88 -4.00
N GLY A 81 -5.60 10.66 -4.83
CA GLY A 81 -4.40 10.20 -5.54
C GLY A 81 -4.72 9.35 -6.77
N ASN A 82 -3.68 8.80 -7.37
CA ASN A 82 -3.75 8.04 -8.61
C ASN A 82 -3.17 6.64 -8.39
N VAL A 83 -3.98 5.62 -8.53
CA VAL A 83 -3.54 4.22 -8.52
C VAL A 83 -3.03 3.90 -9.92
N VAL A 84 -1.75 3.57 -10.03
CA VAL A 84 -1.09 3.33 -11.32
C VAL A 84 -0.74 1.86 -11.55
N ASP A 85 -0.64 1.07 -10.48
CA ASP A 85 -0.25 -0.34 -10.59
C ASP A 85 -0.58 -1.12 -9.31
N ILE A 86 -0.33 -2.43 -9.36
CA ILE A 86 -0.37 -3.37 -8.25
C ILE A 86 0.97 -4.10 -8.13
N THR A 87 1.39 -4.50 -6.94
CA THR A 87 2.59 -5.35 -6.79
C THR A 87 2.35 -6.72 -7.40
N PRO A 88 3.36 -7.32 -8.07
CA PRO A 88 3.23 -8.63 -8.68
C PRO A 88 2.94 -9.70 -7.62
N SER A 89 2.05 -10.65 -7.98
CA SER A 89 1.78 -11.83 -7.14
C SER A 89 2.58 -13.05 -7.59
N GLU A 90 3.38 -12.93 -8.63
CA GLU A 90 4.12 -14.03 -9.22
C GLU A 90 5.30 -14.41 -8.32
N THR A 91 5.06 -15.39 -7.52
CA THR A 91 6.13 -16.22 -7.02
C THR A 91 6.56 -17.11 -8.19
N ASN A 92 7.75 -16.87 -8.71
CA ASN A 92 8.30 -17.76 -9.74
C ASN A 92 8.34 -19.18 -9.15
N ARG A 93 7.53 -20.09 -9.69
CA ARG A 93 7.39 -21.48 -9.20
C ARG A 93 8.73 -22.22 -9.15
N ASP A 94 9.65 -21.88 -10.05
CA ASP A 94 10.97 -22.48 -10.08
C ASP A 94 11.86 -21.95 -8.95
N VAL A 95 11.69 -20.69 -8.57
CA VAL A 95 12.36 -20.12 -7.40
C VAL A 95 11.86 -20.76 -6.12
N ILE A 96 10.54 -20.95 -5.97
CA ILE A 96 9.97 -21.64 -4.80
C ILE A 96 10.44 -23.09 -4.73
N ARG A 97 10.45 -23.80 -5.85
CA ARG A 97 10.84 -25.23 -5.89
C ARG A 97 12.29 -25.45 -5.44
N ASN A 98 13.17 -24.48 -5.70
CA ASN A 98 14.59 -24.55 -5.40
C ASN A 98 15.00 -23.77 -4.13
N ALA A 99 14.06 -23.06 -3.50
CA ALA A 99 14.32 -22.27 -2.31
C ALA A 99 14.35 -23.13 -1.04
N SER A 100 15.22 -22.76 -0.09
CA SER A 100 15.16 -23.32 1.24
C SER A 100 13.87 -22.86 1.97
N PRO A 101 13.40 -23.59 3.02
CA PRO A 101 12.27 -23.13 3.81
C PRO A 101 12.43 -21.73 4.42
N ALA A 102 13.66 -21.32 4.70
CA ALA A 102 13.96 -19.97 5.19
C ALA A 102 13.80 -18.90 4.08
N ASP A 103 14.13 -19.26 2.83
CA ASP A 103 14.01 -18.34 1.70
C ASP A 103 12.57 -18.21 1.21
N ILE A 104 11.74 -19.27 1.36
CA ILE A 104 10.33 -19.26 0.95
C ILE A 104 9.56 -18.12 1.65
N GLN A 105 9.81 -17.89 2.93
CA GLN A 105 9.16 -16.81 3.67
C GLN A 105 9.44 -15.43 3.06
N TRP A 106 10.63 -15.22 2.54
CA TRP A 106 11.03 -13.96 1.90
C TRP A 106 10.44 -13.81 0.50
N ILE A 107 10.43 -14.89 -0.28
CA ILE A 107 9.93 -14.90 -1.67
C ILE A 107 8.42 -14.64 -1.72
N THR A 108 7.69 -14.99 -0.67
CA THR A 108 6.23 -14.77 -0.56
C THR A 108 5.87 -13.53 0.23
N SER A 109 6.85 -12.73 0.68
CA SER A 109 6.59 -11.53 1.47
C SER A 109 6.18 -10.34 0.60
N LYS A 110 5.37 -9.44 1.14
CA LYS A 110 5.05 -8.15 0.52
C LYS A 110 6.31 -7.37 0.14
N GLY A 111 7.33 -7.39 1.00
CA GLY A 111 8.60 -6.73 0.72
C GLY A 111 9.29 -7.25 -0.52
N TYR A 112 9.25 -8.56 -0.79
CA TYR A 112 9.79 -9.13 -2.02
C TYR A 112 9.00 -8.68 -3.25
N GLU A 113 7.67 -8.66 -3.18
CA GLU A 113 6.82 -8.19 -4.27
C GLU A 113 7.07 -6.71 -4.61
N ILE A 114 7.25 -5.87 -3.58
CA ILE A 114 7.65 -4.46 -3.73
C ILE A 114 9.04 -4.37 -4.39
N GLN A 115 9.99 -5.18 -3.96
CA GLN A 115 11.34 -5.21 -4.55
C GLN A 115 11.30 -5.61 -6.03
N MET A 116 10.47 -6.59 -6.40
CA MET A 116 10.28 -6.99 -7.79
C MET A 116 9.67 -5.86 -8.61
N TRP A 117 8.67 -5.16 -8.07
CA TRP A 117 8.06 -4.02 -8.75
C TRP A 117 9.10 -2.91 -8.98
N LEU A 118 9.88 -2.53 -7.95
CA LEU A 118 10.95 -1.55 -8.05
C LEU A 118 12.05 -1.96 -9.04
N HIS A 119 12.32 -3.27 -9.16
CA HIS A 119 13.30 -3.77 -10.13
C HIS A 119 12.86 -3.52 -11.57
N HIS A 120 11.58 -3.61 -11.86
CA HIS A 120 11.03 -3.39 -13.21
C HIS A 120 10.78 -1.90 -13.52
N ASN A 121 10.69 -1.04 -12.50
CA ASN A 121 10.37 0.38 -12.62
C ASN A 121 11.57 1.24 -12.17
N LYS A 122 12.47 1.60 -13.10
CA LYS A 122 13.78 2.20 -12.78
C LYS A 122 13.78 3.71 -12.53
N ASN A 123 12.71 4.44 -12.85
CA ASN A 123 12.68 5.90 -12.79
C ASN A 123 11.98 6.42 -11.53
N ILE A 124 12.08 5.69 -10.44
CA ILE A 124 11.52 6.08 -9.15
C ILE A 124 12.55 6.88 -8.37
N GLU A 125 12.18 8.10 -7.97
CA GLU A 125 13.03 9.01 -7.17
C GLU A 125 13.04 8.58 -5.71
N SER A 126 11.86 8.33 -5.15
CA SER A 126 11.68 7.85 -3.77
C SER A 126 10.41 7.04 -3.63
N TYR A 127 10.31 6.26 -2.56
CA TYR A 127 9.10 5.51 -2.26
C TYR A 127 8.88 5.39 -0.75
N ALA A 128 7.61 5.19 -0.36
CA ALA A 128 7.21 4.85 1.00
C ALA A 128 6.30 3.64 0.99
N ILE A 129 6.31 2.86 2.07
CA ILE A 129 5.47 1.67 2.26
C ILE A 129 4.57 1.93 3.47
N LEU A 130 3.25 1.84 3.28
CA LEU A 130 2.24 1.95 4.33
C LEU A 130 1.53 0.61 4.48
N ASP A 131 1.76 -0.07 5.59
CA ASP A 131 1.22 -1.40 5.88
C ASP A 131 1.09 -1.58 7.40
N ASP A 132 0.11 -2.30 7.88
CA ASP A 132 -0.03 -2.63 9.30
C ASP A 132 0.85 -3.82 9.71
N GLU A 133 1.28 -4.64 8.75
CA GLU A 133 2.14 -5.81 8.94
C GLU A 133 3.57 -5.54 8.50
N ASN A 134 4.54 -5.91 9.34
CA ASN A 134 5.97 -5.75 9.04
C ASN A 134 6.53 -6.96 8.27
N PHE A 135 6.03 -7.21 7.05
CA PHE A 135 6.54 -8.25 6.14
C PHE A 135 7.37 -7.65 5.00
N ILE A 136 8.28 -6.75 5.33
CA ILE A 136 9.16 -6.06 4.40
C ILE A 136 10.61 -6.52 4.52
N LEU A 137 11.42 -6.23 3.51
CA LEU A 137 12.85 -6.56 3.51
C LEU A 137 13.64 -5.57 4.39
N SER A 138 14.78 -6.02 4.91
CA SER A 138 15.65 -5.18 5.76
C SER A 138 16.09 -3.88 5.05
N CYS A 139 16.32 -3.93 3.74
CA CYS A 139 16.69 -2.75 2.95
C CYS A 139 15.53 -1.76 2.73
N GLN A 140 14.30 -2.12 3.11
CA GLN A 140 13.10 -1.29 2.97
C GLN A 140 12.70 -0.62 4.28
N GLN A 141 13.37 -0.90 5.40
CA GLN A 141 12.98 -0.41 6.73
C GLN A 141 12.94 1.13 6.81
N ASP A 142 13.85 1.82 6.15
CA ASP A 142 13.91 3.29 6.13
C ASP A 142 12.77 3.91 5.29
N HIS A 143 12.11 3.10 4.47
CA HIS A 143 10.96 3.50 3.64
C HIS A 143 9.61 3.06 4.23
N PHE A 144 9.62 2.39 5.37
CA PHE A 144 8.44 1.74 5.95
C PHE A 144 7.82 2.57 7.07
N VAL A 145 6.52 2.76 6.99
CA VAL A 145 5.67 3.32 8.05
C VAL A 145 4.64 2.27 8.42
N GLN A 146 4.86 1.64 9.59
CA GLN A 146 3.90 0.69 10.13
C GLN A 146 2.68 1.41 10.66
N ILE A 147 1.53 1.05 10.16
CA ILE A 147 0.23 1.65 10.50
C ILE A 147 -0.43 0.83 11.62
N ASP A 148 -1.03 1.49 12.59
CA ASP A 148 -1.85 0.83 13.60
C ASP A 148 -3.21 0.44 12.97
N PRO A 149 -3.53 -0.88 12.83
CA PRO A 149 -4.77 -1.34 12.18
C PRO A 149 -6.04 -0.92 12.92
N ILE A 150 -5.92 -0.46 14.18
CA ILE A 150 -7.07 0.04 14.93
C ILE A 150 -7.49 1.41 14.43
N VAL A 151 -6.54 2.32 14.21
CA VAL A 151 -6.80 3.74 13.92
C VAL A 151 -6.51 4.15 12.48
N GLY A 152 -5.71 3.37 11.73
CA GLY A 152 -5.30 3.71 10.37
C GLY A 152 -4.26 4.83 10.31
N ILE A 153 -4.16 5.50 9.17
CA ILE A 153 -3.18 6.56 8.92
C ILE A 153 -3.45 7.77 9.85
N THR A 154 -2.45 8.13 10.65
CA THR A 154 -2.50 9.27 11.57
C THR A 154 -1.76 10.49 11.01
N ASN A 155 -1.86 11.64 11.69
CA ASN A 155 -1.07 12.83 11.36
C ASN A 155 0.44 12.58 11.47
N GLU A 156 0.87 11.76 12.42
CA GLU A 156 2.27 11.41 12.61
C GLU A 156 2.79 10.56 11.42
N ASP A 157 1.98 9.60 10.96
CA ASP A 157 2.32 8.80 9.79
C ASP A 157 2.43 9.66 8.53
N VAL A 158 1.54 10.62 8.34
CA VAL A 158 1.63 11.60 7.23
C VAL A 158 2.96 12.34 7.26
N MET A 159 3.39 12.83 8.43
CA MET A 159 4.69 13.52 8.56
C MET A 159 5.86 12.60 8.22
N ARG A 160 5.84 11.36 8.72
CA ARG A 160 6.89 10.37 8.45
C ARG A 160 6.97 10.01 6.97
N VAL A 161 5.84 9.73 6.33
CA VAL A 161 5.78 9.42 4.88
C VAL A 161 6.30 10.59 4.06
N ASN A 162 5.87 11.81 4.38
CA ASN A 162 6.32 13.00 3.66
C ASN A 162 7.84 13.23 3.79
N LEU A 163 8.42 12.95 4.96
CA LEU A 163 9.88 13.00 5.14
C LEU A 163 10.58 11.95 4.27
N ILE A 164 10.08 10.71 4.22
CA ILE A 164 10.63 9.64 3.38
C ILE A 164 10.58 10.05 1.90
N LEU A 165 9.44 10.56 1.43
CA LEU A 165 9.27 10.95 0.03
C LEU A 165 10.07 12.19 -0.38
N GLN A 166 10.64 12.95 0.57
CA GLN A 166 11.49 14.11 0.32
C GLN A 166 12.99 13.76 0.33
N GLN A 167 13.37 12.58 0.77
CA GLN A 167 14.75 12.12 0.74
C GLN A 167 15.11 11.74 -0.71
N CYS A 168 16.08 12.45 -1.29
CA CYS A 168 16.69 12.18 -2.60
C CYS A 168 17.89 11.28 -2.44
#